data_308fec368daeb35c2df8d7472b9bcb58
#
_entry.id   308fec368daeb35c2df8d7472b9bcb58
#
_cell.length_a   1.000
_cell.length_b   1.000
_cell.length_c   1.000
_cell.angle_alpha   90.00
_cell.angle_beta   90.00
_cell.angle_gamma   90.00
#
_symmetry.space_group_name_H-M   'P 1'
#
loop_
_entity.id
_entity.type
_entity.pdbx_description
1 polymer ?
#
loop_
_entity_poly.entity_id
_entity_poly.type
_entity_poly.pdbx_seq_one_letter_code
_entity_poly.pdbx_strand_id
1 'polypeptide(L)'
;ETPNSVVLYDGEGKRQIYCDLKDIQETPYDFPEDICRDADVVAACNINFNRPLLHQAKTLGKTVATDVHVLSDIHDEFNREFMSCADILFLSDEGIRGDYRDFLRALGDTYGNRIIVLGRGAEGAAMYLREENRIFALPAVQVGEIVNTVGAGDALFSGFLHYFAQGYRPLDALARAQIFASAKIRVSGAANGFPAEGEMEALCREYAGKMEYYEV
;
A
#
# COMPACT_ATOMS: atom_id res chain seq x y z
N GLU A 1 5.92 15.11 -20.87
CA GLU A 1 4.54 15.65 -20.67
C GLU A 1 3.93 15.06 -19.39
N THR A 2 2.93 15.74 -18.80
CA THR A 2 2.24 15.23 -17.60
C THR A 2 1.36 14.04 -17.96
N PRO A 3 1.48 12.88 -17.28
CA PRO A 3 0.59 11.76 -17.43
C PRO A 3 -0.85 12.10 -17.05
N ASN A 4 -1.80 11.42 -17.66
CA ASN A 4 -3.22 11.59 -17.40
C ASN A 4 -3.89 10.23 -17.19
N SER A 5 -4.86 10.20 -16.28
CA SER A 5 -5.70 9.02 -16.08
C SER A 5 -7.18 9.39 -16.16
N VAL A 6 -7.96 8.53 -16.79
CA VAL A 6 -9.43 8.64 -16.83
C VAL A 6 -10.00 7.46 -16.06
N VAL A 7 -10.83 7.75 -15.07
CA VAL A 7 -11.53 6.74 -14.28
C VAL A 7 -12.99 6.76 -14.67
N LEU A 8 -13.47 5.66 -15.22
CA LEU A 8 -14.87 5.45 -15.57
C LEU A 8 -15.53 4.54 -14.53
N TYR A 9 -16.77 4.83 -14.21
CA TYR A 9 -17.60 4.01 -13.33
C TYR A 9 -18.80 3.49 -14.12
N ASP A 10 -19.12 2.22 -13.94
CA ASP A 10 -20.38 1.66 -14.44
C ASP A 10 -21.54 1.93 -13.46
N GLY A 11 -22.75 1.48 -13.83
CA GLY A 11 -23.95 1.66 -13.00
C GLY A 11 -23.94 0.88 -11.69
N GLU A 12 -23.00 -0.04 -11.50
CA GLU A 12 -22.79 -0.83 -10.29
C GLU A 12 -21.63 -0.29 -9.43
N GLY A 13 -21.00 0.83 -9.86
CA GLY A 13 -19.88 1.46 -9.18
C GLY A 13 -18.52 0.78 -9.42
N LYS A 14 -18.45 -0.19 -10.34
CA LYS A 14 -17.20 -0.81 -10.75
C LYS A 14 -16.40 0.18 -11.60
N ARG A 15 -15.12 0.32 -11.27
CA ARG A 15 -14.23 1.25 -11.96
C ARG A 15 -13.44 0.58 -13.09
N GLN A 16 -13.19 1.37 -14.13
CA GLN A 16 -12.23 1.07 -15.19
C GLN A 16 -11.30 2.27 -15.33
N ILE A 17 -9.98 2.02 -15.31
CA ILE A 17 -8.97 3.07 -15.33
C ILE A 17 -8.19 2.97 -16.63
N TYR A 18 -8.10 4.09 -17.35
CA TYR A 18 -7.26 4.26 -18.53
C TYR A 18 -6.15 5.25 -18.21
N CYS A 19 -4.91 4.80 -18.31
CA CYS A 19 -3.74 5.63 -18.06
C CYS A 19 -3.04 5.96 -19.38
N ASP A 20 -2.83 7.25 -19.63
CA ASP A 20 -1.91 7.74 -20.64
C ASP A 20 -0.64 8.23 -19.94
N LEU A 21 0.34 7.35 -19.84
CA LEU A 21 1.57 7.58 -19.09
C LEU A 21 2.58 8.44 -19.86
N LYS A 22 2.27 8.81 -21.12
CA LYS A 22 3.19 9.57 -21.98
C LYS A 22 4.55 8.84 -22.06
N ASP A 23 5.62 9.60 -21.92
CA ASP A 23 7.00 9.13 -21.94
C ASP A 23 7.55 8.74 -20.55
N ILE A 24 6.74 8.80 -19.50
CA ILE A 24 7.21 8.59 -18.12
C ILE A 24 7.74 7.16 -17.89
N GLN A 25 7.25 6.18 -18.64
CA GLN A 25 7.71 4.78 -18.55
C GLN A 25 9.10 4.59 -19.20
N GLU A 26 9.48 5.46 -20.12
CA GLU A 26 10.71 5.32 -20.90
C GLU A 26 11.77 6.35 -20.48
N THR A 27 11.39 7.39 -19.76
CA THR A 27 12.27 8.46 -19.34
C THR A 27 12.97 8.08 -18.04
N PRO A 28 14.30 7.85 -18.04
CA PRO A 28 15.06 7.66 -16.82
C PRO A 28 15.08 8.96 -16.01
N TYR A 29 15.14 8.82 -14.69
CA TYR A 29 15.31 9.96 -13.79
C TYR A 29 16.51 9.73 -12.87
N ASP A 30 17.46 10.66 -12.91
CA ASP A 30 18.62 10.65 -12.04
C ASP A 30 18.28 11.31 -10.71
N PHE A 31 18.07 10.49 -9.69
CA PHE A 31 17.89 11.01 -8.35
C PHE A 31 19.22 11.50 -7.77
N PRO A 32 19.24 12.65 -7.04
CA PRO A 32 20.43 13.06 -6.31
C PRO A 32 20.95 11.94 -5.39
N GLU A 33 22.26 11.74 -5.32
CA GLU A 33 22.88 10.64 -4.54
C GLU A 33 22.50 10.64 -3.07
N ASP A 34 22.10 11.78 -2.53
CA ASP A 34 21.77 11.97 -1.12
C ASP A 34 20.27 12.05 -0.82
N ILE A 35 19.40 11.92 -1.84
CA ILE A 35 17.95 12.09 -1.66
C ILE A 35 17.36 11.17 -0.57
N CYS A 36 17.92 9.97 -0.40
CA CYS A 36 17.47 9.00 0.60
C CYS A 36 18.24 9.06 1.91
N ARG A 37 19.26 9.94 2.03
CA ARG A 37 20.21 9.91 3.16
C ARG A 37 19.52 10.02 4.52
N ASP A 38 18.62 10.97 4.65
CA ASP A 38 17.95 11.30 5.91
C ASP A 38 16.57 10.63 6.04
N ALA A 39 16.20 9.76 5.08
CA ALA A 39 14.94 9.04 5.15
C ALA A 39 15.05 7.78 6.01
N ASP A 40 14.03 7.49 6.82
CA ASP A 40 13.89 6.21 7.53
C ASP A 40 13.27 5.15 6.63
N VAL A 41 12.30 5.56 5.81
CA VAL A 41 11.57 4.73 4.85
C VAL A 41 11.52 5.44 3.51
N VAL A 42 11.80 4.71 2.44
CA VAL A 42 11.69 5.19 1.06
C VAL A 42 10.50 4.51 0.40
N ALA A 43 9.45 5.29 0.12
CA ALA A 43 8.28 4.83 -0.63
C ALA A 43 8.53 5.01 -2.13
N ALA A 44 8.71 3.92 -2.84
CA ALA A 44 8.94 3.91 -4.30
C ALA A 44 7.81 3.15 -5.00
N CYS A 45 6.85 3.88 -5.57
CA CYS A 45 5.77 3.29 -6.37
C CYS A 45 6.33 2.56 -7.61
N ASN A 46 5.61 1.58 -8.12
CA ASN A 46 6.02 0.72 -9.23
C ASN A 46 5.97 1.41 -10.62
N ILE A 47 6.66 2.54 -10.74
CA ILE A 47 6.83 3.29 -11.98
C ILE A 47 8.30 3.23 -12.39
N ASN A 48 8.59 3.04 -13.68
CA ASN A 48 9.94 2.80 -14.18
C ASN A 48 10.98 3.83 -13.74
N PHE A 49 10.63 5.12 -13.68
CA PHE A 49 11.57 6.14 -13.25
C PHE A 49 12.02 6.00 -11.78
N ASN A 50 11.30 5.23 -10.96
CA ASN A 50 11.68 4.95 -9.57
C ASN A 50 12.72 3.82 -9.41
N ARG A 51 13.01 3.04 -10.46
CA ARG A 51 13.96 1.91 -10.37
C ARG A 51 15.34 2.31 -9.85
N PRO A 52 15.98 3.40 -10.34
CA PRO A 52 17.24 3.85 -9.76
C PRO A 52 17.15 4.17 -8.27
N LEU A 53 16.00 4.72 -7.82
CA LEU A 53 15.77 5.04 -6.41
C LEU A 53 15.73 3.78 -5.52
N LEU A 54 15.17 2.67 -6.01
CA LEU A 54 15.17 1.39 -5.29
C LEU A 54 16.60 0.96 -4.94
N HIS A 55 17.50 0.95 -5.93
CA HIS A 55 18.87 0.53 -5.73
C HIS A 55 19.66 1.49 -4.83
N GLN A 56 19.44 2.80 -5.00
CA GLN A 56 20.06 3.82 -4.15
C GLN A 56 19.62 3.64 -2.69
N ALA A 57 18.32 3.47 -2.42
CA ALA A 57 17.80 3.25 -1.08
C ALA A 57 18.35 1.97 -0.44
N LYS A 58 18.40 0.85 -1.19
CA LYS A 58 19.00 -0.41 -0.71
C LYS A 58 20.48 -0.28 -0.42
N THR A 59 21.25 0.41 -1.26
CA THR A 59 22.68 0.67 -1.06
C THR A 59 22.93 1.46 0.21
N LEU A 60 22.05 2.41 0.55
CA LEU A 60 22.09 3.19 1.78
C LEU A 60 21.50 2.48 3.00
N GLY A 61 21.09 1.21 2.86
CA GLY A 61 20.50 0.41 3.94
C GLY A 61 19.15 0.92 4.43
N LYS A 62 18.41 1.63 3.59
CA LYS A 62 17.10 2.17 3.94
C LYS A 62 16.00 1.12 3.82
N THR A 63 14.95 1.25 4.63
CA THR A 63 13.73 0.47 4.47
C THR A 63 13.03 0.93 3.19
N VAL A 64 12.79 0.01 2.27
CA VAL A 64 12.06 0.27 1.01
C VAL A 64 10.65 -0.25 1.11
N ALA A 65 9.69 0.60 0.80
CA ALA A 65 8.28 0.25 0.71
C ALA A 65 7.76 0.49 -0.72
N THR A 66 6.97 -0.43 -1.24
CA THR A 66 6.32 -0.28 -2.55
C THR A 66 4.89 -0.81 -2.53
N ASP A 67 4.02 -0.22 -3.33
CA ASP A 67 2.71 -0.76 -3.67
C ASP A 67 2.73 -1.18 -5.14
N VAL A 68 2.49 -2.46 -5.40
CA VAL A 68 2.41 -3.02 -6.76
C VAL A 68 0.98 -3.09 -7.28
N HIS A 69 0.02 -2.56 -6.51
CA HIS A 69 -1.40 -2.50 -6.84
C HIS A 69 -2.00 -3.89 -7.07
N VAL A 70 -2.42 -4.18 -8.30
CA VAL A 70 -3.02 -5.48 -8.66
C VAL A 70 -1.93 -6.42 -9.16
N LEU A 71 -1.74 -7.54 -8.48
CA LEU A 71 -0.76 -8.56 -8.83
C LEU A 71 -1.48 -9.92 -8.95
N SER A 72 -1.38 -10.56 -10.13
CA SER A 72 -1.98 -11.87 -10.38
C SER A 72 -0.95 -13.01 -10.49
N ASP A 73 0.31 -12.67 -10.70
CA ASP A 73 1.43 -13.59 -10.83
C ASP A 73 2.61 -13.10 -9.98
N ILE A 74 3.07 -13.92 -9.06
CA ILE A 74 4.25 -13.61 -8.24
C ILE A 74 5.52 -13.45 -9.07
N HIS A 75 5.56 -13.95 -10.30
CA HIS A 75 6.69 -13.84 -11.24
C HIS A 75 6.52 -12.71 -12.26
N ASP A 76 5.58 -11.78 -12.05
CA ASP A 76 5.37 -10.64 -12.93
C ASP A 76 6.69 -9.90 -13.19
N GLU A 77 7.08 -9.85 -14.48
CA GLU A 77 8.40 -9.32 -14.87
C GLU A 77 8.54 -7.82 -14.60
N PHE A 78 7.46 -7.06 -14.79
CA PHE A 78 7.48 -5.62 -14.54
C PHE A 78 7.69 -5.31 -13.07
N ASN A 79 7.00 -6.01 -12.17
CA ASN A 79 7.05 -5.79 -10.72
C ASN A 79 8.19 -6.53 -10.01
N ARG A 80 8.89 -7.44 -10.68
CA ARG A 80 9.94 -8.28 -10.07
C ARG A 80 10.97 -7.48 -9.29
N GLU A 81 11.49 -6.41 -9.87
CA GLU A 81 12.52 -5.57 -9.25
C GLU A 81 11.97 -4.82 -8.02
N PHE A 82 10.76 -4.27 -8.14
CA PHE A 82 10.07 -3.61 -7.03
C PHE A 82 9.84 -4.58 -5.87
N MET A 83 9.33 -5.78 -6.16
CA MET A 83 9.12 -6.83 -5.16
C MET A 83 10.42 -7.29 -4.51
N SER A 84 11.50 -7.43 -5.30
CA SER A 84 12.82 -7.86 -4.79
C SER A 84 13.50 -6.83 -3.90
N CYS A 85 13.27 -5.54 -4.14
CA CYS A 85 13.85 -4.45 -3.36
C CYS A 85 13.02 -4.09 -2.12
N ALA A 86 11.75 -4.41 -2.10
CA ALA A 86 10.84 -4.01 -1.02
C ALA A 86 11.06 -4.81 0.27
N ASP A 87 11.25 -4.12 1.37
CA ASP A 87 11.13 -4.67 2.72
C ASP A 87 9.65 -4.74 3.14
N ILE A 88 8.85 -3.75 2.68
CA ILE A 88 7.42 -3.62 2.90
C ILE A 88 6.72 -3.60 1.54
N LEU A 89 5.89 -4.60 1.28
CA LEU A 89 5.18 -4.76 0.01
C LEU A 89 3.67 -4.62 0.22
N PHE A 90 3.03 -3.77 -0.57
CA PHE A 90 1.58 -3.62 -0.62
C PHE A 90 1.03 -4.11 -1.96
N LEU A 91 -0.17 -4.69 -1.92
CA LEU A 91 -0.91 -5.10 -3.09
C LEU A 91 -2.42 -5.19 -2.78
N SER A 92 -3.24 -5.30 -3.85
CA SER A 92 -4.68 -5.53 -3.79
C SER A 92 -5.01 -6.99 -4.07
N ASP A 93 -6.08 -7.51 -3.49
CA ASP A 93 -6.58 -8.87 -3.75
C ASP A 93 -7.29 -9.05 -5.09
N GLU A 94 -7.58 -7.95 -5.80
CA GLU A 94 -8.34 -7.97 -7.07
C GLU A 94 -7.74 -8.89 -8.15
N GLY A 95 -6.42 -9.11 -8.13
CA GLY A 95 -5.71 -9.97 -9.08
C GLY A 95 -5.54 -11.42 -8.61
N ILE A 96 -5.73 -11.71 -7.34
CA ILE A 96 -5.39 -13.00 -6.76
C ILE A 96 -6.48 -14.04 -7.08
N ARG A 97 -6.04 -15.19 -7.60
CA ARG A 97 -6.90 -16.35 -7.82
C ARG A 97 -6.50 -17.45 -6.83
N GLY A 98 -7.49 -17.94 -6.09
CA GLY A 98 -7.27 -18.97 -5.07
C GLY A 98 -7.08 -18.39 -3.68
N ASP A 99 -6.34 -19.12 -2.82
CA ASP A 99 -6.14 -18.70 -1.44
C ASP A 99 -5.06 -17.60 -1.35
N TYR A 100 -5.45 -16.42 -0.90
CA TYR A 100 -4.53 -15.30 -0.74
C TYR A 100 -3.40 -15.60 0.27
N ARG A 101 -3.63 -16.49 1.24
CA ARG A 101 -2.61 -16.85 2.24
C ARG A 101 -1.44 -17.59 1.59
N ASP A 102 -1.73 -18.50 0.68
CA ASP A 102 -0.69 -19.20 -0.08
C ASP A 102 0.06 -18.22 -1.00
N PHE A 103 -0.67 -17.27 -1.60
CA PHE A 103 -0.07 -16.24 -2.43
C PHE A 103 0.89 -15.33 -1.65
N LEU A 104 0.49 -14.86 -0.45
CA LEU A 104 1.35 -14.04 0.40
C LEU A 104 2.58 -14.78 0.91
N ARG A 105 2.44 -16.06 1.28
CA ARG A 105 3.59 -16.91 1.66
C ARG A 105 4.55 -17.09 0.49
N ALA A 106 4.02 -17.41 -0.69
CA ALA A 106 4.84 -17.58 -1.90
C ALA A 106 5.62 -16.30 -2.27
N LEU A 107 5.00 -15.10 -2.13
CA LEU A 107 5.69 -13.82 -2.29
C LEU A 107 6.81 -13.66 -1.26
N GLY A 108 6.52 -13.86 0.02
CA GLY A 108 7.50 -13.76 1.10
C GLY A 108 8.68 -14.70 0.91
N ASP A 109 8.41 -15.94 0.50
CA ASP A 109 9.45 -16.96 0.23
C ASP A 109 10.30 -16.60 -0.98
N THR A 110 9.67 -16.07 -2.05
CA THR A 110 10.36 -15.74 -3.29
C THR A 110 11.24 -14.49 -3.16
N TYR A 111 10.72 -13.44 -2.55
CA TYR A 111 11.35 -12.11 -2.56
C TYR A 111 11.96 -11.69 -1.22
N GLY A 112 11.61 -12.35 -0.13
CA GLY A 112 12.17 -12.04 1.17
C GLY A 112 11.58 -10.82 1.87
N ASN A 113 10.43 -10.32 1.40
CA ASN A 113 9.77 -9.17 2.00
C ASN A 113 9.48 -9.41 3.49
N ARG A 114 9.80 -8.46 4.34
CA ARG A 114 9.61 -8.55 5.79
C ARG A 114 8.14 -8.44 6.19
N ILE A 115 7.42 -7.56 5.50
CA ILE A 115 6.00 -7.26 5.70
C ILE A 115 5.33 -7.24 4.33
N ILE A 116 4.24 -8.00 4.18
CA ILE A 116 3.39 -7.92 2.99
C ILE A 116 1.98 -7.59 3.45
N VAL A 117 1.41 -6.51 2.90
CA VAL A 117 0.05 -6.08 3.21
C VAL A 117 -0.84 -6.24 1.98
N LEU A 118 -1.94 -6.96 2.15
CA LEU A 118 -2.97 -7.17 1.14
C LEU A 118 -4.19 -6.33 1.49
N GLY A 119 -4.52 -5.34 0.66
CA GLY A 119 -5.78 -4.63 0.72
C GLY A 119 -6.92 -5.51 0.18
N ARG A 120 -8.02 -5.65 0.93
CA ARG A 120 -9.15 -6.52 0.60
C ARG A 120 -10.48 -5.76 0.54
N GLY A 121 -10.41 -4.50 0.23
CA GLY A 121 -11.59 -3.64 0.08
C GLY A 121 -12.52 -3.69 1.29
N ALA A 122 -13.76 -4.10 1.08
CA ALA A 122 -14.77 -4.20 2.15
C ALA A 122 -14.49 -5.30 3.18
N GLU A 123 -13.60 -6.24 2.89
CA GLU A 123 -13.17 -7.28 3.83
C GLU A 123 -12.01 -6.82 4.74
N GLY A 124 -11.46 -5.62 4.52
CA GLY A 124 -10.39 -5.05 5.32
C GLY A 124 -9.01 -5.28 4.72
N ALA A 125 -8.09 -5.85 5.49
CA ALA A 125 -6.74 -6.14 5.04
C ALA A 125 -6.20 -7.43 5.64
N ALA A 126 -5.16 -8.00 5.02
CA ALA A 126 -4.35 -9.05 5.60
C ALA A 126 -2.87 -8.64 5.60
N MET A 127 -2.11 -9.13 6.58
CA MET A 127 -0.68 -8.85 6.71
C MET A 127 0.09 -10.14 6.95
N TYR A 128 1.08 -10.40 6.10
CA TYR A 128 2.08 -11.43 6.35
C TYR A 128 3.30 -10.81 7.03
N LEU A 129 3.71 -11.40 8.14
CA LEU A 129 4.91 -11.05 8.90
C LEU A 129 5.93 -12.19 8.75
N ARG A 130 7.00 -11.94 8.01
CA ARG A 130 8.00 -12.97 7.67
C ARG A 130 8.71 -13.52 8.91
N GLU A 131 9.08 -12.67 9.86
CA GLU A 131 9.79 -13.09 11.06
C GLU A 131 8.99 -14.10 11.90
N GLU A 132 7.66 -13.96 11.90
CA GLU A 132 6.75 -14.85 12.61
C GLU A 132 6.28 -16.01 11.72
N ASN A 133 6.42 -15.89 10.40
CA ASN A 133 5.81 -16.73 9.37
C ASN A 133 4.29 -16.87 9.56
N ARG A 134 3.63 -15.77 9.90
CA ARG A 134 2.20 -15.73 10.24
C ARG A 134 1.47 -14.69 9.38
N ILE A 135 0.21 -14.97 9.15
CA ILE A 135 -0.70 -14.05 8.46
C ILE A 135 -1.80 -13.63 9.44
N PHE A 136 -2.05 -12.34 9.49
CA PHE A 136 -3.12 -11.75 10.29
C PHE A 136 -4.13 -11.08 9.38
N ALA A 137 -5.41 -11.23 9.70
CA ALA A 137 -6.48 -10.50 9.05
C ALA A 137 -7.03 -9.42 9.99
N LEU A 138 -7.33 -8.27 9.41
CA LEU A 138 -7.96 -7.14 10.08
C LEU A 138 -9.25 -6.83 9.33
N PRO A 139 -10.44 -6.95 9.97
CA PRO A 139 -11.70 -6.57 9.37
C PRO A 139 -11.72 -5.10 8.96
N ALA A 140 -12.50 -4.77 7.94
CA ALA A 140 -12.67 -3.37 7.55
C ALA A 140 -13.34 -2.56 8.67
N VAL A 141 -12.85 -1.35 8.87
CA VAL A 141 -13.49 -0.36 9.74
C VAL A 141 -14.20 0.66 8.87
N GLN A 142 -15.48 0.88 9.08
CA GLN A 142 -16.26 1.89 8.38
C GLN A 142 -16.44 3.13 9.28
N VAL A 143 -15.79 4.24 8.91
CA VAL A 143 -15.77 5.52 9.66
C VAL A 143 -16.92 6.45 9.24
N GLY A 144 -17.75 6.07 8.32
CA GLY A 144 -18.87 6.90 7.85
C GLY A 144 -19.40 6.42 6.52
N GLU A 145 -20.17 7.27 5.85
CA GLU A 145 -20.70 6.95 4.52
C GLU A 145 -19.58 6.97 3.46
N ILE A 146 -19.56 5.94 2.62
CA ILE A 146 -18.59 5.82 1.52
C ILE A 146 -19.07 6.66 0.34
N VAL A 147 -18.29 7.67 -0.02
CA VAL A 147 -18.56 8.54 -1.18
C VAL A 147 -17.78 8.10 -2.40
N ASN A 148 -16.48 7.78 -2.22
CA ASN A 148 -15.62 7.38 -3.33
C ASN A 148 -14.41 6.58 -2.84
N THR A 149 -14.15 5.42 -3.42
CA THR A 149 -13.05 4.53 -3.02
C THR A 149 -11.72 4.79 -3.72
N VAL A 150 -11.65 5.75 -4.65
CA VAL A 150 -10.38 6.14 -5.31
C VAL A 150 -9.39 6.66 -4.28
N GLY A 151 -8.18 6.13 -4.30
CA GLY A 151 -7.12 6.46 -3.35
C GLY A 151 -7.24 5.78 -1.99
N ALA A 152 -8.14 4.80 -1.81
CA ALA A 152 -8.21 4.03 -0.56
C ALA A 152 -6.94 3.21 -0.33
N GLY A 153 -6.40 2.56 -1.37
CA GLY A 153 -5.13 1.83 -1.33
C GLY A 153 -3.96 2.76 -1.00
N ASP A 154 -3.87 3.89 -1.69
CA ASP A 154 -2.83 4.90 -1.44
C ASP A 154 -2.90 5.44 0.00
N ALA A 155 -4.11 5.66 0.53
CA ALA A 155 -4.30 6.08 1.91
C ALA A 155 -3.91 4.97 2.90
N LEU A 156 -4.23 3.70 2.61
CA LEU A 156 -3.82 2.57 3.44
C LEU A 156 -2.30 2.46 3.48
N PHE A 157 -1.65 2.54 2.32
CA PHE A 157 -0.20 2.48 2.18
C PHE A 157 0.49 3.64 2.91
N SER A 158 0.12 4.88 2.61
CA SER A 158 0.73 6.07 3.21
C SER A 158 0.48 6.16 4.72
N GLY A 159 -0.75 5.84 5.16
CA GLY A 159 -1.09 5.79 6.58
C GLY A 159 -0.30 4.73 7.33
N PHE A 160 -0.13 3.53 6.75
CA PHE A 160 0.72 2.49 7.33
C PHE A 160 2.17 2.98 7.50
N LEU A 161 2.76 3.53 6.44
CA LEU A 161 4.15 4.00 6.48
C LEU A 161 4.34 5.12 7.50
N HIS A 162 3.38 6.03 7.62
CA HIS A 162 3.41 7.10 8.62
C HIS A 162 3.53 6.54 10.06
N TYR A 163 2.64 5.63 10.44
CA TYR A 163 2.67 5.05 11.80
C TYR A 163 3.85 4.09 12.00
N PHE A 164 4.22 3.33 10.97
CA PHE A 164 5.38 2.46 11.03
C PHE A 164 6.68 3.24 11.26
N ALA A 165 6.89 4.35 10.55
CA ALA A 165 8.04 5.23 10.73
C ALA A 165 8.07 5.89 12.12
N GLN A 166 6.92 6.06 12.78
CA GLN A 166 6.83 6.49 14.18
C GLN A 166 7.12 5.38 15.22
N GLY A 167 7.46 4.17 14.76
CA GLY A 167 7.80 3.05 15.65
C GLY A 167 6.61 2.22 16.15
N TYR A 168 5.42 2.38 15.57
CA TYR A 168 4.31 1.48 15.87
C TYR A 168 4.60 0.05 15.39
N ARG A 169 4.13 -0.95 16.12
CA ARG A 169 4.18 -2.34 15.65
C ARG A 169 3.39 -2.47 14.33
N PRO A 170 3.82 -3.35 13.42
CA PRO A 170 3.19 -3.46 12.09
C PRO A 170 1.67 -3.59 12.12
N LEU A 171 1.11 -4.44 12.98
CA LEU A 171 -0.33 -4.63 13.08
C LEU A 171 -1.07 -3.40 13.64
N ASP A 172 -0.46 -2.69 14.60
CA ASP A 172 -1.03 -1.45 15.15
C ASP A 172 -0.99 -0.32 14.10
N ALA A 173 0.08 -0.25 13.30
CA ALA A 173 0.20 0.69 12.18
C ALA A 173 -0.86 0.40 11.11
N LEU A 174 -1.08 -0.88 10.77
CA LEU A 174 -2.08 -1.28 9.78
C LEU A 174 -3.50 -0.97 10.28
N ALA A 175 -3.80 -1.22 11.55
CA ALA A 175 -5.11 -0.92 12.12
C ALA A 175 -5.43 0.59 12.05
N ARG A 176 -4.46 1.45 12.35
CA ARG A 176 -4.59 2.91 12.21
C ARG A 176 -4.71 3.34 10.75
N ALA A 177 -3.95 2.73 9.85
CA ALA A 177 -4.02 2.98 8.42
C ALA A 177 -5.38 2.62 7.81
N GLN A 178 -6.05 1.57 8.30
CA GLN A 178 -7.42 1.24 7.89
C GLN A 178 -8.42 2.33 8.29
N ILE A 179 -8.30 2.88 9.50
CA ILE A 179 -9.14 4.00 9.93
C ILE A 179 -8.88 5.22 9.04
N PHE A 180 -7.61 5.53 8.76
CA PHE A 180 -7.21 6.62 7.88
C PHE A 180 -7.79 6.47 6.47
N ALA A 181 -7.66 5.27 5.86
CA ALA A 181 -8.22 4.97 4.55
C ALA A 181 -9.75 5.07 4.55
N SER A 182 -10.41 4.56 5.59
CA SER A 182 -11.86 4.66 5.75
C SER A 182 -12.35 6.10 5.94
N ALA A 183 -11.61 6.92 6.66
CA ALA A 183 -11.92 8.36 6.80
C ALA A 183 -11.79 9.08 5.47
N LYS A 184 -10.76 8.77 4.68
CA LYS A 184 -10.48 9.36 3.35
C LYS A 184 -11.61 9.10 2.35
N ILE A 185 -12.17 7.90 2.28
CA ILE A 185 -13.20 7.54 1.28
C ILE A 185 -14.57 8.17 1.50
N ARG A 186 -14.75 8.94 2.56
CA ARG A 186 -15.94 9.81 2.80
C ARG A 186 -15.98 11.03 1.88
N VAL A 187 -14.90 11.30 1.16
CA VAL A 187 -14.75 12.47 0.30
C VAL A 187 -14.33 12.05 -1.11
N SER A 188 -14.85 12.72 -2.12
CA SER A 188 -14.49 12.46 -3.52
C SER A 188 -13.07 12.94 -3.84
N GLY A 189 -12.41 12.21 -4.74
CA GLY A 189 -11.06 12.49 -5.24
C GLY A 189 -9.97 11.69 -4.52
N ALA A 190 -8.85 11.41 -5.21
CA ALA A 190 -7.78 10.54 -4.72
C ALA A 190 -6.98 11.17 -3.57
N ALA A 191 -6.75 12.49 -3.61
CA ALA A 191 -5.87 13.22 -2.69
C ALA A 191 -6.62 14.21 -1.79
N ASN A 192 -7.92 14.00 -1.54
CA ASN A 192 -8.75 14.85 -0.69
C ASN A 192 -9.28 14.06 0.51
N GLY A 193 -9.68 14.79 1.56
CA GLY A 193 -10.39 14.22 2.70
C GLY A 193 -9.49 13.48 3.69
N PHE A 194 -8.20 13.76 3.69
CA PHE A 194 -7.31 13.24 4.72
C PHE A 194 -7.61 13.89 6.07
N PRO A 195 -7.87 13.10 7.11
CA PRO A 195 -8.11 13.63 8.45
C PRO A 195 -6.83 14.26 9.01
N ALA A 196 -7.00 15.33 9.77
CA ALA A 196 -5.90 15.93 10.54
C ALA A 196 -5.50 15.02 11.71
N GLU A 197 -4.31 15.22 12.27
CA GLU A 197 -3.75 14.41 13.36
C GLU A 197 -4.71 14.28 14.55
N GLY A 198 -5.26 15.40 15.04
CA GLY A 198 -6.21 15.38 16.16
C GLY A 198 -7.53 14.66 15.84
N GLU A 199 -7.99 14.70 14.59
CA GLU A 199 -9.15 13.93 14.11
C GLU A 199 -8.79 12.42 14.09
N MET A 200 -7.59 12.07 13.59
CA MET A 200 -7.14 10.69 13.59
C MET A 200 -7.03 10.09 14.99
N GLU A 201 -6.52 10.86 15.96
CA GLU A 201 -6.48 10.38 17.34
C GLU A 201 -7.89 10.16 17.93
N ALA A 202 -8.85 11.02 17.61
CA ALA A 202 -10.24 10.84 18.02
C ALA A 202 -10.86 9.59 17.41
N LEU A 203 -10.67 9.39 16.09
CA LEU A 203 -11.14 8.21 15.37
C LEU A 203 -10.49 6.93 15.90
N CYS A 204 -9.18 6.92 16.15
CA CYS A 204 -8.49 5.77 16.71
C CYS A 204 -9.03 5.40 18.11
N ARG A 205 -9.37 6.37 18.94
CA ARG A 205 -10.03 6.10 20.24
C ARG A 205 -11.43 5.56 20.08
N GLU A 206 -12.23 6.13 19.17
CA GLU A 206 -13.60 5.71 18.90
C GLU A 206 -13.68 4.26 18.37
N TYR A 207 -12.75 3.93 17.47
CA TYR A 207 -12.74 2.63 16.79
C TYR A 207 -11.77 1.62 17.39
N ALA A 208 -11.18 1.88 18.56
CA ALA A 208 -10.21 1.00 19.21
C ALA A 208 -10.69 -0.45 19.35
N GLY A 209 -11.95 -0.66 19.74
CA GLY A 209 -12.55 -2.00 19.87
C GLY A 209 -12.88 -2.70 18.55
N LYS A 210 -12.70 -2.04 17.40
CA LYS A 210 -12.90 -2.59 16.05
C LYS A 210 -11.58 -2.84 15.31
N MET A 211 -10.45 -2.56 15.94
CA MET A 211 -9.12 -2.76 15.38
C MET A 211 -8.50 -4.12 15.76
N GLU A 212 -9.33 -5.08 16.11
CA GLU A 212 -8.85 -6.40 16.46
C GLU A 212 -8.40 -7.16 15.21
N TYR A 213 -7.23 -7.79 15.31
CA TYR A 213 -6.69 -8.67 14.28
C TYR A 213 -6.66 -10.10 14.79
N TYR A 214 -6.75 -11.04 13.87
CA TYR A 214 -6.70 -12.48 14.17
C TYR A 214 -5.81 -13.21 13.18
N GLU A 215 -5.17 -14.27 13.63
CA GLU A 215 -4.35 -15.13 12.78
C GLU A 215 -5.23 -15.98 11.86
N VAL A 216 -4.81 -16.17 10.59
CA VAL A 216 -5.52 -16.91 9.55
C VAL A 216 -4.65 -17.94 8.85
#